data_886ddf67baa7a3d2f34b4e019c3693b5
#
_entry.id   886ddf67baa7a3d2f34b4e019c3693b5
#
_cell.length_a   1.000
_cell.length_b   1.000
_cell.length_c   1.000
_cell.angle_alpha   90.00
_cell.angle_beta   90.00
_cell.angle_gamma   90.00
#
_symmetry.space_group_name_H-M   'P 1'
#
loop_
_entity.id
_entity.type
_entity.pdbx_description
1 polymer ?
#
loop_
_entity_poly.entity_id
_entity_poly.type
_entity_poly.pdbx_seq_one_letter_code
_entity_poly.pdbx_strand_id
1 'polypeptide(L)'
;VDPFRLGLVSPRIHYFQLVARLGSVRQAAQALNVAPSSISRVIKGLEDELGTPLFERVRQRLKLTSAGELLLYRARQSITELARASSEISDLSGLNRGSLSVAVVESAARGLVPKALEEFWKRHPQISVDVHVAGSQRACDAVAEGECDLALAFDVRLPRNVRRIATADLPLGVVAHPDHRLAGRKEMKLFDLAGEQVIVSDNSLALGISIDDAIGRSMIELTRRSRTNSIALMTEMARLNLGVVLRTKLGIESEVADGALVFVPLRDARMNPHRLMLLARPEREMSDAASAFAALLARRLEALGE
;
A
#
# COMPACT_ATOMS: atom_id res chain seq x y z
N VAL A 1 -1.15 4.32 21.09
CA VAL A 1 0.02 4.58 21.97
C VAL A 1 1.14 3.63 21.58
N ASP A 2 2.34 4.14 21.34
CA ASP A 2 3.48 3.35 20.87
C ASP A 2 3.99 2.41 21.99
N PRO A 3 3.92 1.07 21.82
CA PRO A 3 4.37 0.11 22.82
C PRO A 3 5.87 0.22 23.15
N PHE A 4 6.68 0.73 22.22
CA PHE A 4 8.12 0.97 22.47
C PHE A 4 8.31 2.11 23.45
N ARG A 5 7.53 3.19 23.35
CA ARG A 5 7.58 4.33 24.28
C ARG A 5 7.12 3.97 25.70
N LEU A 6 6.19 3.00 25.80
CA LEU A 6 5.72 2.49 27.09
C LEU A 6 6.67 1.47 27.71
N GLY A 7 7.75 1.08 27.02
CA GLY A 7 8.67 0.05 27.49
C GLY A 7 8.09 -1.36 27.50
N LEU A 8 6.96 -1.58 26.83
CA LEU A 8 6.29 -2.90 26.75
C LEU A 8 7.02 -3.86 25.82
N VAL A 9 7.86 -3.36 24.95
CA VAL A 9 8.65 -4.15 24.01
C VAL A 9 10.10 -4.08 24.39
N SER A 10 10.76 -5.27 24.49
CA SER A 10 12.19 -5.35 24.79
C SER A 10 13.03 -4.58 23.74
N PRO A 11 14.01 -3.76 24.16
CA PRO A 11 14.95 -3.13 23.26
C PRO A 11 15.69 -4.11 22.34
N ARG A 12 15.86 -5.37 22.77
CA ARG A 12 16.48 -6.43 21.94
C ARG A 12 15.66 -6.72 20.70
N ILE A 13 14.33 -6.82 20.85
CA ILE A 13 13.41 -7.02 19.71
C ILE A 13 13.39 -5.81 18.80
N HIS A 14 13.42 -4.61 19.36
CA HIS A 14 13.49 -3.39 18.55
C HIS A 14 14.77 -3.34 17.69
N TYR A 15 15.93 -3.66 18.26
CA TYR A 15 17.19 -3.70 17.52
C TYR A 15 17.18 -4.77 16.43
N PHE A 16 16.67 -5.97 16.74
CA PHE A 16 16.50 -7.05 15.77
C PHE A 16 15.63 -6.63 14.58
N GLN A 17 14.46 -6.04 14.83
CA GLN A 17 13.57 -5.57 13.78
C GLN A 17 14.18 -4.49 12.90
N LEU A 18 14.93 -3.55 13.51
CA LEU A 18 15.57 -2.48 12.77
C LEU A 18 16.69 -3.01 11.87
N VAL A 19 17.49 -3.97 12.36
CA VAL A 19 18.50 -4.65 11.54
C VAL A 19 17.86 -5.44 10.41
N ALA A 20 16.78 -6.14 10.67
CA ALA A 20 16.02 -6.87 9.64
C ALA A 20 15.52 -5.94 8.54
N ARG A 21 14.98 -4.76 8.90
CA ARG A 21 14.46 -3.76 7.97
C ARG A 21 15.55 -3.12 7.11
N LEU A 22 16.68 -2.77 7.72
CA LEU A 22 17.76 -2.01 7.06
C LEU A 22 18.81 -2.92 6.39
N GLY A 23 18.84 -4.20 6.72
CA GLY A 23 19.85 -5.15 6.21
C GLY A 23 21.29 -4.82 6.66
N SER A 24 21.45 -3.96 7.68
CA SER A 24 22.74 -3.45 8.11
C SER A 24 22.76 -3.03 9.58
N VAL A 25 23.63 -3.64 10.37
CA VAL A 25 23.86 -3.23 11.76
C VAL A 25 24.32 -1.77 11.86
N ARG A 26 25.17 -1.32 10.93
CA ARG A 26 25.69 0.05 10.95
C ARG A 26 24.57 1.08 10.71
N GLN A 27 23.69 0.83 9.75
CA GLN A 27 22.56 1.72 9.49
C GLN A 27 21.54 1.70 10.65
N ALA A 28 21.30 0.53 11.26
CA ALA A 28 20.46 0.43 12.44
C ALA A 28 21.05 1.19 13.63
N ALA A 29 22.33 1.09 13.85
CA ALA A 29 23.03 1.82 14.91
C ALA A 29 22.98 3.35 14.71
N GLN A 30 23.14 3.80 13.48
CA GLN A 30 23.02 5.21 13.11
C GLN A 30 21.60 5.72 13.35
N ALA A 31 20.57 4.94 12.96
CA ALA A 31 19.17 5.32 13.15
C ALA A 31 18.75 5.42 14.63
N LEU A 32 19.39 4.66 15.51
CA LEU A 32 19.14 4.65 16.96
C LEU A 32 20.10 5.50 17.76
N ASN A 33 21.09 6.10 17.11
CA ASN A 33 22.17 6.87 17.75
C ASN A 33 22.91 6.07 18.83
N VAL A 34 23.25 4.79 18.51
CA VAL A 34 24.01 3.88 19.39
C VAL A 34 25.24 3.34 18.68
N ALA A 35 26.16 2.75 19.44
CA ALA A 35 27.33 2.11 18.85
C ALA A 35 26.96 0.83 18.09
N PRO A 36 27.52 0.57 16.89
CA PRO A 36 27.28 -0.67 16.15
C PRO A 36 27.59 -1.95 16.94
N SER A 37 28.60 -1.90 17.80
CA SER A 37 28.96 -3.01 18.69
C SER A 37 27.88 -3.38 19.69
N SER A 38 27.07 -2.41 20.13
CA SER A 38 25.92 -2.65 21.03
C SER A 38 24.85 -3.47 20.34
N ILE A 39 24.49 -3.09 19.11
CA ILE A 39 23.50 -3.86 18.32
C ILE A 39 24.03 -5.24 17.98
N SER A 40 25.31 -5.36 17.54
CA SER A 40 25.92 -6.66 17.23
C SER A 40 25.90 -7.59 18.44
N ARG A 41 26.20 -7.07 19.63
CA ARG A 41 26.17 -7.86 20.87
C ARG A 41 24.75 -8.33 21.21
N VAL A 42 23.76 -7.49 21.03
CA VAL A 42 22.34 -7.84 21.26
C VAL A 42 21.87 -8.92 20.29
N ILE A 43 22.18 -8.77 18.99
CA ILE A 43 21.81 -9.79 17.99
C ILE A 43 22.50 -11.12 18.30
N LYS A 44 23.81 -11.09 18.56
CA LYS A 44 24.55 -12.30 18.90
C LYS A 44 24.01 -12.96 20.18
N GLY A 45 23.66 -12.17 21.21
CA GLY A 45 23.04 -12.71 22.43
C GLY A 45 21.69 -13.37 22.17
N LEU A 46 20.87 -12.84 21.24
CA LEU A 46 19.63 -13.49 20.82
C LEU A 46 19.89 -14.81 20.09
N GLU A 47 20.87 -14.84 19.19
CA GLU A 47 21.25 -16.04 18.44
C GLU A 47 21.81 -17.14 19.35
N ASP A 48 22.67 -16.75 20.32
CA ASP A 48 23.26 -17.67 21.30
C ASP A 48 22.17 -18.28 22.21
N GLU A 49 21.20 -17.48 22.68
CA GLU A 49 20.10 -17.95 23.52
C GLU A 49 19.10 -18.84 22.77
N LEU A 50 18.85 -18.55 21.49
CA LEU A 50 17.95 -19.33 20.63
C LEU A 50 18.66 -20.55 20.01
N GLY A 51 19.98 -20.62 20.11
CA GLY A 51 20.78 -21.73 19.55
C GLY A 51 20.79 -21.77 18.02
N THR A 52 20.43 -20.66 17.35
CA THR A 52 20.34 -20.62 15.87
C THR A 52 20.62 -19.20 15.37
N PRO A 53 21.32 -19.05 14.22
CA PRO A 53 21.53 -17.75 13.61
C PRO A 53 20.20 -17.16 13.10
N LEU A 54 19.99 -15.87 13.34
CA LEU A 54 18.84 -15.10 12.86
C LEU A 54 19.14 -14.36 11.57
N PHE A 55 20.43 -14.11 11.31
CA PHE A 55 20.90 -13.44 10.10
C PHE A 55 21.99 -14.25 9.39
N GLU A 56 22.00 -14.14 8.08
CA GLU A 56 23.10 -14.60 7.21
C GLU A 56 23.63 -13.44 6.36
N ARG A 57 24.89 -13.56 5.92
CA ARG A 57 25.50 -12.56 5.05
C ARG A 57 25.40 -12.97 3.58
N VAL A 58 24.64 -12.17 2.81
CA VAL A 58 24.50 -12.37 1.37
C VAL A 58 24.99 -11.10 0.66
N ARG A 59 26.06 -11.18 -0.13
CA ARG A 59 26.61 -10.04 -0.91
C ARG A 59 26.74 -8.74 -0.08
N GLN A 60 27.41 -8.83 1.07
CA GLN A 60 27.65 -7.71 2.02
C GLN A 60 26.43 -7.12 2.72
N ARG A 61 25.22 -7.71 2.57
CA ARG A 61 24.04 -7.36 3.33
C ARG A 61 23.66 -8.48 4.29
N LEU A 62 23.02 -8.11 5.38
CA LEU A 62 22.38 -9.07 6.28
C LEU A 62 21.00 -9.40 5.73
N LYS A 63 20.74 -10.69 5.60
CA LYS A 63 19.39 -11.23 5.31
C LYS A 63 18.96 -12.07 6.48
N LEU A 64 17.65 -12.16 6.68
CA LEU A 64 17.10 -13.08 7.67
C LEU A 64 17.28 -14.53 7.22
N THR A 65 17.57 -15.40 8.18
CA THR A 65 17.41 -16.85 8.05
C THR A 65 15.92 -17.20 8.22
N SER A 66 15.53 -18.45 7.96
CA SER A 66 14.16 -18.90 8.26
C SER A 66 13.79 -18.73 9.74
N ALA A 67 14.75 -18.90 10.67
CA ALA A 67 14.55 -18.62 12.09
C ALA A 67 14.36 -17.12 12.35
N GLY A 68 15.13 -16.27 11.66
CA GLY A 68 14.99 -14.82 11.72
C GLY A 68 13.63 -14.34 11.18
N GLU A 69 13.17 -14.90 10.07
CA GLU A 69 11.84 -14.58 9.50
C GLU A 69 10.72 -14.98 10.47
N LEU A 70 10.80 -16.16 11.07
CA LEU A 70 9.84 -16.61 12.06
C LEU A 70 9.83 -15.70 13.29
N LEU A 71 10.99 -15.34 13.82
CA LEU A 71 11.08 -14.43 14.96
C LEU A 71 10.52 -13.05 14.62
N LEU A 72 10.86 -12.51 13.45
CA LEU A 72 10.35 -11.21 12.99
C LEU A 72 8.83 -11.21 12.89
N TYR A 73 8.26 -12.24 12.28
CA TYR A 73 6.81 -12.41 12.17
C TYR A 73 6.13 -12.44 13.55
N ARG A 74 6.63 -13.26 14.47
CA ARG A 74 6.05 -13.37 15.82
C ARG A 74 6.26 -12.13 16.67
N ALA A 75 7.41 -11.48 16.56
CA ALA A 75 7.67 -10.23 17.24
C ALA A 75 6.71 -9.11 16.79
N ARG A 76 6.44 -9.01 15.49
CA ARG A 76 5.47 -8.06 14.94
C ARG A 76 4.06 -8.32 15.46
N GLN A 77 3.62 -9.58 15.49
CA GLN A 77 2.32 -9.95 16.06
C GLN A 77 2.22 -9.53 17.53
N SER A 78 3.23 -9.85 18.35
CA SER A 78 3.24 -9.46 19.78
C SER A 78 3.18 -7.94 19.96
N ILE A 79 3.90 -7.18 19.16
CA ILE A 79 3.89 -5.70 19.23
C ILE A 79 2.50 -5.16 18.87
N THR A 80 1.86 -5.72 17.86
CA THR A 80 0.49 -5.34 17.47
C THR A 80 -0.50 -5.61 18.60
N GLU A 81 -0.41 -6.77 19.26
CA GLU A 81 -1.27 -7.09 20.40
C GLU A 81 -1.03 -6.17 21.59
N LEU A 82 0.22 -5.79 21.87
CA LEU A 82 0.55 -4.82 22.92
C LEU A 82 0.05 -3.41 22.58
N ALA A 83 0.12 -3.01 21.30
CA ALA A 83 -0.43 -1.75 20.83
C ALA A 83 -1.95 -1.72 20.99
N ARG A 84 -2.61 -2.83 20.64
CA ARG A 84 -4.04 -3.02 20.82
C ARG A 84 -4.44 -2.93 22.30
N ALA A 85 -3.79 -3.68 23.19
CA ALA A 85 -4.04 -3.62 24.61
C ALA A 85 -3.87 -2.20 25.17
N SER A 86 -2.85 -1.48 24.71
CA SER A 86 -2.64 -0.08 25.08
C SER A 86 -3.77 0.84 24.61
N SER A 87 -4.34 0.58 23.42
CA SER A 87 -5.51 1.31 22.89
C SER A 87 -6.75 1.00 23.72
N GLU A 88 -7.04 -0.28 23.96
CA GLU A 88 -8.19 -0.71 24.78
C GLU A 88 -8.14 -0.15 26.22
N ILE A 89 -6.95 -0.12 26.84
CA ILE A 89 -6.77 0.52 28.15
C ILE A 89 -7.05 2.03 28.09
N SER A 90 -6.63 2.70 27.01
CA SER A 90 -6.91 4.11 26.81
C SER A 90 -8.42 4.38 26.62
N ASP A 91 -9.12 3.49 25.96
CA ASP A 91 -10.57 3.58 25.74
C ASP A 91 -11.36 3.39 27.06
N LEU A 92 -10.91 2.48 27.93
CA LEU A 92 -11.48 2.32 29.29
C LEU A 92 -11.36 3.61 30.11
N SER A 93 -10.37 4.43 29.82
CA SER A 93 -10.18 5.73 30.50
C SER A 93 -11.03 6.85 29.90
N GLY A 94 -11.92 6.57 28.93
CA GLY A 94 -12.80 7.54 28.27
C GLY A 94 -12.05 8.53 27.36
N LEU A 95 -10.80 8.25 27.02
CA LEU A 95 -9.95 9.18 26.28
C LEU A 95 -10.12 9.09 24.76
N ASN A 96 -10.88 8.12 24.22
CA ASN A 96 -11.09 7.92 22.77
C ASN A 96 -9.82 8.12 21.91
N ARG A 97 -8.66 7.77 22.46
CA ARG A 97 -7.35 7.96 21.85
C ARG A 97 -6.85 6.61 21.34
N GLY A 98 -6.72 6.48 20.06
CA GLY A 98 -6.18 5.29 19.43
C GLY A 98 -5.30 5.66 18.26
N SER A 99 -4.65 4.65 17.68
CA SER A 99 -3.95 4.78 16.42
C SER A 99 -4.28 3.58 15.54
N LEU A 100 -4.32 3.79 14.25
CA LEU A 100 -4.39 2.74 13.25
C LEU A 100 -3.43 3.06 12.11
N SER A 101 -3.02 2.01 11.39
CA SER A 101 -2.09 2.11 10.27
C SER A 101 -2.71 1.51 9.01
N VAL A 102 -2.55 2.20 7.88
CA VAL A 102 -3.12 1.79 6.60
C VAL A 102 -2.06 1.85 5.50
N ALA A 103 -1.86 0.74 4.80
CA ALA A 103 -1.04 0.70 3.59
C ALA A 103 -1.93 0.86 2.36
N VAL A 104 -1.64 1.82 1.48
CA VAL A 104 -2.51 2.15 0.36
C VAL A 104 -1.75 2.34 -0.95
N VAL A 105 -2.37 1.99 -2.06
CA VAL A 105 -1.86 2.34 -3.38
C VAL A 105 -1.99 3.86 -3.63
N GLU A 106 -1.08 4.43 -4.42
CA GLU A 106 -0.99 5.87 -4.65
C GLU A 106 -2.30 6.49 -5.17
N SER A 107 -3.01 5.81 -6.06
CA SER A 107 -4.31 6.29 -6.58
C SER A 107 -5.38 6.39 -5.49
N ALA A 108 -5.42 5.45 -4.53
CA ALA A 108 -6.34 5.52 -3.39
C ALA A 108 -5.95 6.64 -2.40
N ALA A 109 -4.64 6.86 -2.21
CA ALA A 109 -4.13 7.94 -1.37
C ALA A 109 -4.54 9.34 -1.87
N ARG A 110 -4.74 9.52 -3.18
CA ARG A 110 -5.16 10.80 -3.76
C ARG A 110 -6.67 11.06 -3.72
N GLY A 111 -7.49 10.03 -3.84
CA GLY A 111 -8.95 10.19 -3.99
C GLY A 111 -9.74 9.70 -2.78
N LEU A 112 -9.72 8.40 -2.57
CA LEU A 112 -10.57 7.71 -1.59
C LEU A 112 -10.18 8.01 -0.15
N VAL A 113 -8.89 7.89 0.18
CA VAL A 113 -8.39 7.95 1.56
C VAL A 113 -8.58 9.33 2.20
N PRO A 114 -8.26 10.48 1.57
CA PRO A 114 -8.49 11.79 2.17
C PRO A 114 -9.96 12.03 2.52
N LYS A 115 -10.89 11.65 1.65
CA LYS A 115 -12.33 11.79 1.90
C LYS A 115 -12.81 10.86 3.02
N ALA A 116 -12.21 9.68 3.15
CA ALA A 116 -12.50 8.77 4.25
C ALA A 116 -11.96 9.32 5.58
N LEU A 117 -10.75 9.88 5.59
CA LEU A 117 -10.14 10.50 6.78
C LEU A 117 -10.94 11.73 7.25
N GLU A 118 -11.40 12.58 6.33
CA GLU A 118 -12.26 13.72 6.65
C GLU A 118 -13.52 13.29 7.39
N GLU A 119 -14.21 12.25 6.91
CA GLU A 119 -15.42 11.72 7.55
C GLU A 119 -15.10 11.03 8.89
N PHE A 120 -13.98 10.26 8.91
CA PHE A 120 -13.54 9.52 10.09
C PHE A 120 -13.22 10.45 11.26
N TRP A 121 -12.43 11.49 11.03
CA TRP A 121 -12.02 12.43 12.07
C TRP A 121 -13.13 13.36 12.56
N LYS A 122 -14.22 13.53 11.81
CA LYS A 122 -15.44 14.18 12.33
C LYS A 122 -16.08 13.40 13.48
N ARG A 123 -15.93 12.07 13.49
CA ARG A 123 -16.48 11.16 14.52
C ARG A 123 -15.44 10.74 15.56
N HIS A 124 -14.19 10.68 15.16
CA HIS A 124 -13.07 10.17 15.94
C HIS A 124 -11.88 11.14 15.91
N PRO A 125 -12.02 12.38 16.42
CA PRO A 125 -11.04 13.45 16.23
C PRO A 125 -9.70 13.20 16.92
N GLN A 126 -9.63 12.27 17.87
CA GLN A 126 -8.41 11.97 18.62
C GLN A 126 -7.70 10.71 18.17
N ILE A 127 -8.21 10.00 17.14
CA ILE A 127 -7.55 8.84 16.58
C ILE A 127 -6.53 9.29 15.54
N SER A 128 -5.28 8.87 15.72
CA SER A 128 -4.25 9.06 14.69
C SER A 128 -4.29 7.96 13.65
N VAL A 129 -4.03 8.32 12.40
CA VAL A 129 -3.99 7.38 11.28
C VAL A 129 -2.66 7.53 10.55
N ASP A 130 -1.85 6.47 10.59
CA ASP A 130 -0.60 6.39 9.84
C ASP A 130 -0.88 5.82 8.44
N VAL A 131 -0.64 6.62 7.40
CA VAL A 131 -0.88 6.22 6.01
C VAL A 131 0.44 5.97 5.30
N HIS A 132 0.63 4.74 4.82
CA HIS A 132 1.81 4.32 4.06
C HIS A 132 1.45 4.09 2.60
N VAL A 133 2.05 4.85 1.68
CA VAL A 133 1.84 4.64 0.25
C VAL A 133 2.82 3.58 -0.25
N ALA A 134 2.27 2.53 -0.88
CA ALA A 134 3.05 1.39 -1.36
C ALA A 134 2.41 0.77 -2.61
N GLY A 135 3.17 -0.05 -3.35
CA GLY A 135 2.61 -0.91 -4.39
C GLY A 135 1.69 -2.00 -3.80
N SER A 136 0.77 -2.52 -4.61
CA SER A 136 -0.30 -3.43 -4.16
C SER A 136 0.21 -4.64 -3.36
N GLN A 137 1.25 -5.33 -3.86
CA GLN A 137 1.78 -6.50 -3.17
C GLN A 137 2.38 -6.11 -1.81
N ARG A 138 3.17 -5.04 -1.76
CA ARG A 138 3.78 -4.56 -0.50
C ARG A 138 2.73 -4.11 0.52
N ALA A 139 1.64 -3.48 0.07
CA ALA A 139 0.53 -3.11 0.94
C ALA A 139 -0.16 -4.36 1.54
N CYS A 140 -0.37 -5.40 0.73
CA CYS A 140 -0.91 -6.67 1.19
C CYS A 140 0.05 -7.37 2.19
N ASP A 141 1.35 -7.39 1.89
CA ASP A 141 2.37 -7.98 2.75
C ASP A 141 2.45 -7.24 4.10
N ALA A 142 2.33 -5.91 4.10
CA ALA A 142 2.33 -5.10 5.33
C ALA A 142 1.20 -5.52 6.29
N VAL A 143 0.01 -5.85 5.76
CA VAL A 143 -1.08 -6.41 6.58
C VAL A 143 -0.78 -7.83 7.01
N ALA A 144 -0.30 -8.69 6.12
CA ALA A 144 0.03 -10.07 6.44
C ALA A 144 1.09 -10.19 7.54
N GLU A 145 2.07 -9.29 7.53
CA GLU A 145 3.18 -9.22 8.48
C GLU A 145 2.84 -8.45 9.76
N GLY A 146 1.65 -7.83 9.84
CA GLY A 146 1.21 -7.05 10.99
C GLY A 146 1.87 -5.67 11.10
N GLU A 147 2.46 -5.15 10.03
CA GLU A 147 3.01 -3.79 9.98
C GLU A 147 1.91 -2.74 9.84
N CYS A 148 0.79 -3.10 9.20
CA CYS A 148 -0.39 -2.26 9.05
C CYS A 148 -1.66 -3.03 9.43
N ASP A 149 -2.67 -2.31 9.89
CA ASP A 149 -3.98 -2.87 10.25
C ASP A 149 -4.82 -3.16 9.02
N LEU A 150 -4.80 -2.24 8.04
CA LEU A 150 -5.58 -2.29 6.81
C LEU A 150 -4.71 -2.09 5.59
N ALA A 151 -5.17 -2.58 4.43
CA ALA A 151 -4.60 -2.19 3.16
C ALA A 151 -5.66 -1.94 2.08
N LEU A 152 -5.37 -0.99 1.18
CA LEU A 152 -6.05 -0.80 -0.10
C LEU A 152 -5.08 -1.17 -1.23
N ALA A 153 -5.38 -2.24 -1.94
CA ALA A 153 -4.49 -2.83 -2.94
C ALA A 153 -5.27 -3.34 -4.17
N PHE A 154 -4.65 -3.29 -5.34
CA PHE A 154 -5.22 -3.83 -6.57
C PHE A 154 -4.75 -5.27 -6.82
N ASP A 155 -5.68 -6.16 -7.17
CA ASP A 155 -5.44 -7.46 -7.80
C ASP A 155 -4.31 -8.30 -7.19
N VAL A 156 -4.21 -8.34 -5.85
CA VAL A 156 -3.19 -9.14 -5.17
C VAL A 156 -3.67 -10.54 -4.86
N ARG A 157 -2.72 -11.48 -4.80
CA ARG A 157 -2.96 -12.80 -4.27
C ARG A 157 -2.95 -12.76 -2.74
N LEU A 158 -4.05 -13.16 -2.12
CA LEU A 158 -4.19 -13.08 -0.67
C LEU A 158 -3.45 -14.22 0.04
N PRO A 159 -2.58 -13.91 1.02
CA PRO A 159 -2.07 -14.89 1.97
C PRO A 159 -3.20 -15.44 2.86
N ARG A 160 -2.97 -16.62 3.49
CA ARG A 160 -3.98 -17.29 4.33
C ARG A 160 -4.44 -16.47 5.54
N ASN A 161 -3.58 -15.59 6.04
CA ASN A 161 -3.82 -14.74 7.21
C ASN A 161 -4.32 -13.32 6.83
N VAL A 162 -4.70 -13.11 5.58
CA VAL A 162 -5.30 -11.85 5.12
C VAL A 162 -6.66 -12.15 4.52
N ARG A 163 -7.65 -11.40 4.95
CA ARG A 163 -9.01 -11.45 4.40
C ARG A 163 -9.35 -10.18 3.63
N ARG A 164 -10.21 -10.33 2.67
CA ARG A 164 -10.83 -9.24 1.94
C ARG A 164 -12.11 -8.82 2.66
N ILE A 165 -12.21 -7.52 2.98
CA ILE A 165 -13.39 -6.93 3.62
C ILE A 165 -14.38 -6.47 2.54
N ALA A 166 -13.89 -5.72 1.54
CA ALA A 166 -14.69 -5.17 0.46
C ALA A 166 -13.90 -5.08 -0.83
N THR A 167 -14.60 -4.91 -1.96
CA THR A 167 -13.99 -4.71 -3.29
C THR A 167 -14.79 -3.74 -4.13
N ALA A 168 -14.07 -3.07 -5.06
CA ALA A 168 -14.67 -2.34 -6.17
C ALA A 168 -13.95 -2.70 -7.47
N ASP A 169 -14.70 -3.05 -8.50
CA ASP A 169 -14.16 -3.30 -9.83
C ASP A 169 -14.14 -1.98 -10.61
N LEU A 170 -12.93 -1.46 -10.84
CA LEU A 170 -12.71 -0.15 -11.45
C LEU A 170 -12.33 -0.32 -12.93
N PRO A 171 -13.10 0.28 -13.87
CA PRO A 171 -12.78 0.18 -15.28
C PRO A 171 -11.45 0.87 -15.58
N LEU A 172 -10.65 0.25 -16.45
CA LEU A 172 -9.50 0.90 -17.07
C LEU A 172 -9.97 1.85 -18.16
N GLY A 173 -9.24 2.92 -18.33
CA GLY A 173 -9.49 3.91 -19.35
C GLY A 173 -8.22 4.64 -19.75
N VAL A 174 -8.39 5.55 -20.69
CA VAL A 174 -7.37 6.48 -21.16
C VAL A 174 -7.62 7.83 -20.51
N VAL A 175 -6.59 8.35 -19.86
CA VAL A 175 -6.56 9.71 -19.33
C VAL A 175 -5.77 10.57 -20.28
N ALA A 176 -6.37 11.70 -20.71
CA ALA A 176 -5.79 12.61 -21.68
C ALA A 176 -6.07 14.07 -21.30
N HIS A 177 -5.27 14.98 -21.86
CA HIS A 177 -5.58 16.40 -21.85
C HIS A 177 -6.88 16.67 -22.62
N PRO A 178 -7.72 17.66 -22.25
CA PRO A 178 -8.95 17.99 -22.96
C PRO A 178 -8.75 18.29 -24.46
N ASP A 179 -7.64 18.91 -24.84
CA ASP A 179 -7.30 19.22 -26.22
C ASP A 179 -6.72 18.02 -27.00
N HIS A 180 -6.56 16.88 -26.36
CA HIS A 180 -6.05 15.70 -27.05
C HIS A 180 -7.12 15.12 -27.99
N ARG A 181 -6.74 14.66 -29.18
CA ARG A 181 -7.68 14.15 -30.22
C ARG A 181 -8.58 13.00 -29.73
N LEU A 182 -8.17 12.26 -28.69
CA LEU A 182 -8.94 11.17 -28.11
C LEU A 182 -9.96 11.63 -27.05
N ALA A 183 -9.87 12.87 -26.57
CA ALA A 183 -10.69 13.38 -25.47
C ALA A 183 -12.21 13.41 -25.77
N GLY A 184 -12.58 13.59 -27.03
CA GLY A 184 -13.99 13.62 -27.46
C GLY A 184 -14.67 12.26 -27.61
N ARG A 185 -13.97 11.15 -27.35
CA ARG A 185 -14.53 9.81 -27.49
C ARG A 185 -15.34 9.42 -26.25
N LYS A 186 -16.45 8.72 -26.43
CA LYS A 186 -17.27 8.17 -25.33
C LYS A 186 -16.65 6.89 -24.73
N GLU A 187 -16.03 6.10 -25.57
CA GLU A 187 -15.33 4.86 -25.23
C GLU A 187 -14.27 4.55 -26.30
N MET A 188 -13.35 3.64 -26.00
CA MET A 188 -12.33 3.23 -26.96
C MET A 188 -11.85 1.81 -26.70
N LYS A 189 -11.12 1.25 -27.65
CA LYS A 189 -10.43 -0.03 -27.55
C LYS A 189 -8.93 0.21 -27.45
N LEU A 190 -8.18 -0.79 -26.99
CA LEU A 190 -6.73 -0.72 -26.90
C LEU A 190 -6.07 -0.42 -28.28
N PHE A 191 -6.66 -0.93 -29.36
CA PHE A 191 -6.22 -0.68 -30.74
C PHE A 191 -6.24 0.80 -31.14
N ASP A 192 -7.16 1.59 -30.57
CA ASP A 192 -7.27 3.02 -30.85
C ASP A 192 -6.07 3.84 -30.37
N LEU A 193 -5.20 3.23 -29.54
CA LEU A 193 -3.95 3.81 -29.07
C LEU A 193 -2.78 3.61 -30.03
N ALA A 194 -2.99 2.90 -31.14
CA ALA A 194 -1.95 2.76 -32.16
C ALA A 194 -1.53 4.12 -32.69
N GLY A 195 -0.23 4.40 -32.65
CA GLY A 195 0.35 5.68 -33.06
C GLY A 195 0.28 6.79 -31.99
N GLU A 196 -0.34 6.57 -30.82
CA GLU A 196 -0.31 7.52 -29.73
C GLU A 196 0.96 7.39 -28.88
N GLN A 197 1.35 8.53 -28.29
CA GLN A 197 2.40 8.55 -27.28
C GLN A 197 1.81 8.13 -25.93
N VAL A 198 2.09 6.88 -25.52
CA VAL A 198 1.49 6.30 -24.32
C VAL A 198 2.48 6.36 -23.15
N ILE A 199 2.00 6.84 -22.02
CA ILE A 199 2.70 6.83 -20.75
C ILE A 199 2.15 5.64 -19.95
N VAL A 200 3.02 4.70 -19.57
CA VAL A 200 2.62 3.45 -18.89
C VAL A 200 3.27 3.33 -17.53
N SER A 201 2.60 2.61 -16.64
CA SER A 201 3.22 2.19 -15.39
C SER A 201 4.22 1.06 -15.63
N ASP A 202 5.22 0.94 -14.75
CA ASP A 202 6.10 -0.21 -14.73
C ASP A 202 5.46 -1.40 -13.97
N ASN A 203 6.13 -2.56 -13.98
CA ASN A 203 5.61 -3.79 -13.41
C ASN A 203 5.78 -3.87 -11.87
N SER A 204 6.27 -2.82 -11.22
CA SER A 204 6.18 -2.69 -9.77
C SER A 204 4.76 -2.35 -9.31
N LEU A 205 3.91 -1.86 -10.24
CA LEU A 205 2.48 -1.63 -10.02
C LEU A 205 1.65 -2.72 -10.69
N ALA A 206 0.57 -3.14 -10.04
CA ALA A 206 -0.41 -4.08 -10.60
C ALA A 206 -0.96 -3.61 -11.96
N LEU A 207 -1.10 -2.30 -12.12
CA LEU A 207 -1.51 -1.67 -13.38
C LEU A 207 -0.57 -2.00 -14.55
N GLY A 208 0.76 -1.91 -14.35
CA GLY A 208 1.75 -2.22 -15.39
C GLY A 208 1.68 -3.68 -15.83
N ILE A 209 1.53 -4.59 -14.87
CA ILE A 209 1.37 -6.03 -15.15
C ILE A 209 0.12 -6.27 -16.00
N SER A 210 -1.02 -5.70 -15.62
CA SER A 210 -2.28 -5.88 -16.35
C SER A 210 -2.25 -5.29 -17.76
N ILE A 211 -1.59 -4.14 -17.95
CA ILE A 211 -1.42 -3.51 -19.26
C ILE A 211 -0.50 -4.35 -20.14
N ASP A 212 0.65 -4.79 -19.63
CA ASP A 212 1.59 -5.63 -20.38
C ASP A 212 0.95 -6.96 -20.80
N ASP A 213 0.15 -7.58 -19.92
CA ASP A 213 -0.61 -8.78 -20.23
C ASP A 213 -1.66 -8.55 -21.34
N ALA A 214 -2.38 -7.43 -21.29
CA ALA A 214 -3.39 -7.09 -22.29
C ALA A 214 -2.76 -6.80 -23.65
N ILE A 215 -1.64 -6.07 -23.68
CA ILE A 215 -0.86 -5.80 -24.89
C ILE A 215 -0.33 -7.11 -25.49
N GLY A 216 0.26 -7.97 -24.67
CA GLY A 216 0.79 -9.28 -25.11
C GLY A 216 -0.27 -10.16 -25.77
N ARG A 217 -1.50 -10.15 -25.25
CA ARG A 217 -2.64 -10.89 -25.82
C ARG A 217 -3.22 -10.27 -27.08
N SER A 218 -3.05 -8.97 -27.29
CA SER A 218 -3.67 -8.24 -28.40
C SER A 218 -2.77 -8.05 -29.61
N MET A 219 -1.48 -8.38 -29.49
CA MET A 219 -0.46 -8.14 -30.54
C MET A 219 -0.43 -6.68 -31.05
N ILE A 220 -0.81 -5.73 -30.18
CA ILE A 220 -0.79 -4.30 -30.48
C ILE A 220 0.55 -3.73 -30.01
N GLU A 221 1.20 -2.98 -30.88
CA GLU A 221 2.41 -2.27 -30.54
C GLU A 221 2.06 -0.86 -30.11
N LEU A 222 2.37 -0.50 -28.83
CA LEU A 222 2.18 0.83 -28.32
C LEU A 222 3.49 1.63 -28.37
N THR A 223 3.42 2.87 -28.84
CA THR A 223 4.55 3.80 -28.76
C THR A 223 4.69 4.31 -27.33
N ARG A 224 5.52 3.64 -26.54
CA ARG A 224 5.75 3.97 -25.13
C ARG A 224 6.67 5.19 -25.02
N ARG A 225 6.10 6.34 -24.66
CA ARG A 225 6.88 7.59 -24.47
C ARG A 225 7.61 7.61 -23.13
N SER A 226 6.98 7.11 -22.08
CA SER A 226 7.55 7.05 -20.73
C SER A 226 7.03 5.84 -19.97
N ARG A 227 7.85 5.36 -19.02
CA ARG A 227 7.50 4.31 -18.08
C ARG A 227 7.92 4.73 -16.66
N THR A 228 7.00 4.67 -15.71
CA THR A 228 7.22 5.11 -14.33
C THR A 228 6.34 4.34 -13.35
N ASN A 229 6.74 4.30 -12.08
CA ASN A 229 5.94 3.75 -10.98
C ASN A 229 5.21 4.85 -10.18
N SER A 230 5.30 6.11 -10.58
CA SER A 230 4.58 7.21 -9.93
C SER A 230 3.30 7.54 -10.69
N ILE A 231 2.16 7.29 -10.06
CA ILE A 231 0.85 7.64 -10.60
C ILE A 231 0.67 9.16 -10.67
N ALA A 232 1.24 9.91 -9.71
CA ALA A 232 1.21 11.36 -9.73
C ALA A 232 1.95 11.93 -10.94
N LEU A 233 3.16 11.41 -11.24
CA LEU A 233 3.92 11.84 -12.41
C LEU A 233 3.17 11.53 -13.72
N MET A 234 2.58 10.34 -13.84
CA MET A 234 1.77 9.98 -15.01
C MET A 234 0.61 10.97 -15.21
N THR A 235 -0.09 11.32 -14.13
CA THR A 235 -1.22 12.25 -14.14
C THR A 235 -0.76 13.64 -14.61
N GLU A 236 0.36 14.12 -14.09
CA GLU A 236 0.91 15.42 -14.45
C GLU A 236 1.38 15.47 -15.91
N MET A 237 1.99 14.39 -16.40
CA MET A 237 2.37 14.30 -17.82
C MET A 237 1.15 14.34 -18.75
N ALA A 238 0.03 13.71 -18.38
CA ALA A 238 -1.22 13.81 -19.12
C ALA A 238 -1.78 15.25 -19.09
N ARG A 239 -1.74 15.92 -17.92
CA ARG A 239 -2.18 17.30 -17.75
C ARG A 239 -1.37 18.29 -18.59
N LEU A 240 -0.09 18.03 -18.81
CA LEU A 240 0.79 18.81 -19.69
C LEU A 240 0.70 18.40 -21.17
N ASN A 241 -0.26 17.54 -21.53
CA ASN A 241 -0.45 17.02 -22.90
C ASN A 241 0.81 16.35 -23.50
N LEU A 242 1.61 15.69 -22.65
CA LEU A 242 2.82 15.00 -23.07
C LEU A 242 2.55 13.60 -23.61
N GLY A 243 1.33 13.11 -23.52
CA GLY A 243 0.86 11.81 -23.97
C GLY A 243 -0.39 11.37 -23.22
N VAL A 244 -0.89 10.20 -23.56
CA VAL A 244 -2.05 9.60 -22.89
C VAL A 244 -1.63 8.56 -21.88
N VAL A 245 -2.41 8.40 -20.81
CA VAL A 245 -2.12 7.48 -19.70
C VAL A 245 -3.19 6.42 -19.62
N LEU A 246 -2.77 5.16 -19.52
CA LEU A 246 -3.66 4.01 -19.23
C LEU A 246 -3.77 3.84 -17.72
N ARG A 247 -4.97 4.05 -17.14
CA ARG A 247 -5.23 3.86 -15.71
C ARG A 247 -6.72 3.82 -15.38
N THR A 248 -7.06 3.57 -14.12
CA THR A 248 -8.42 3.79 -13.59
C THR A 248 -8.68 5.28 -13.33
N LYS A 249 -9.94 5.66 -13.15
CA LYS A 249 -10.33 7.03 -12.77
C LYS A 249 -10.00 7.37 -11.31
N LEU A 250 -9.70 6.37 -10.46
CA LEU A 250 -9.42 6.57 -9.05
C LEU A 250 -8.27 7.54 -8.81
N GLY A 251 -8.51 8.58 -8.02
CA GLY A 251 -7.51 9.61 -7.63
C GLY A 251 -7.28 10.71 -8.66
N ILE A 252 -8.18 10.82 -9.67
CA ILE A 252 -8.24 11.94 -10.62
C ILE A 252 -9.67 12.45 -10.79
N GLU A 253 -10.55 12.11 -9.85
CA GLU A 253 -11.96 12.48 -9.95
C GLU A 253 -12.16 13.99 -10.01
N SER A 254 -11.35 14.75 -9.26
CA SER A 254 -11.37 16.22 -9.25
C SER A 254 -10.92 16.79 -10.58
N GLU A 255 -9.78 16.32 -11.08
CA GLU A 255 -9.23 16.80 -12.37
C GLU A 255 -10.16 16.53 -13.54
N VAL A 256 -10.92 15.42 -13.47
CA VAL A 256 -11.94 15.10 -14.48
C VAL A 256 -13.19 15.97 -14.30
N ALA A 257 -13.61 16.22 -13.06
CA ALA A 257 -14.77 17.06 -12.76
C ALA A 257 -14.52 18.54 -13.16
N ASP A 258 -13.31 19.03 -12.94
CA ASP A 258 -12.89 20.39 -13.26
C ASP A 258 -12.54 20.56 -14.75
N GLY A 259 -12.57 19.48 -15.53
CA GLY A 259 -12.23 19.49 -16.96
C GLY A 259 -10.74 19.63 -17.25
N ALA A 260 -9.87 19.53 -16.27
CA ALA A 260 -8.40 19.56 -16.46
C ALA A 260 -7.88 18.29 -17.13
N LEU A 261 -8.60 17.18 -16.98
CA LEU A 261 -8.33 15.89 -17.62
C LEU A 261 -9.63 15.27 -18.13
N VAL A 262 -9.52 14.41 -19.13
CA VAL A 262 -10.63 13.59 -19.63
C VAL A 262 -10.30 12.12 -19.38
N PHE A 263 -11.30 11.36 -18.92
CA PHE A 263 -11.22 9.92 -18.77
C PHE A 263 -12.12 9.25 -19.82
N VAL A 264 -11.53 8.48 -20.73
CA VAL A 264 -12.25 7.72 -21.76
C VAL A 264 -12.16 6.24 -21.41
N PRO A 265 -13.29 5.58 -21.10
CA PRO A 265 -13.29 4.17 -20.72
C PRO A 265 -12.78 3.27 -21.86
N LEU A 266 -11.99 2.26 -21.51
CA LEU A 266 -11.63 1.18 -22.43
C LEU A 266 -12.67 0.07 -22.40
N ARG A 267 -13.27 -0.21 -23.57
CA ARG A 267 -14.20 -1.30 -23.79
C ARG A 267 -13.54 -2.40 -24.61
N ASP A 268 -12.56 -3.06 -24.01
CA ASP A 268 -11.85 -4.17 -24.66
C ASP A 268 -12.06 -5.45 -23.83
N ALA A 269 -12.60 -6.49 -24.48
CA ALA A 269 -12.89 -7.79 -23.85
C ALA A 269 -11.63 -8.48 -23.27
N ARG A 270 -10.45 -8.02 -23.63
CA ARG A 270 -9.16 -8.54 -23.15
C ARG A 270 -8.65 -7.84 -21.90
N MET A 271 -9.31 -6.76 -21.48
CA MET A 271 -8.95 -6.00 -20.30
C MET A 271 -10.00 -6.21 -19.21
N ASN A 272 -9.60 -6.87 -18.14
CA ASN A 272 -10.42 -6.97 -16.94
C ASN A 272 -10.42 -5.65 -16.17
N PRO A 273 -11.52 -5.30 -15.50
CA PRO A 273 -11.48 -4.19 -14.54
C PRO A 273 -10.40 -4.43 -13.48
N HIS A 274 -9.77 -3.36 -13.03
CA HIS A 274 -8.87 -3.42 -11.88
C HIS A 274 -9.67 -3.52 -10.59
N ARG A 275 -9.49 -4.60 -9.86
CA ARG A 275 -10.19 -4.82 -8.59
C ARG A 275 -9.44 -4.20 -7.43
N LEU A 276 -9.95 -3.07 -6.93
CA LEU A 276 -9.49 -2.49 -5.67
C LEU A 276 -10.06 -3.29 -4.50
N MET A 277 -9.21 -3.73 -3.59
CA MET A 277 -9.57 -4.55 -2.44
C MET A 277 -9.21 -3.85 -1.14
N LEU A 278 -10.12 -3.83 -0.19
CA LEU A 278 -9.84 -3.51 1.22
C LEU A 278 -9.49 -4.81 1.94
N LEU A 279 -8.31 -4.83 2.51
CA LEU A 279 -7.69 -6.00 3.12
C LEU A 279 -7.42 -5.76 4.60
N ALA A 280 -7.59 -6.82 5.42
CA ALA A 280 -7.22 -6.85 6.83
C ALA A 280 -6.83 -8.26 7.26
N ARG A 281 -6.26 -8.37 8.46
CA ARG A 281 -6.19 -9.65 9.17
C ARG A 281 -7.59 -10.08 9.67
N PRO A 282 -7.76 -11.29 10.22
CA PRO A 282 -9.02 -11.70 10.81
C PRO A 282 -9.57 -10.69 11.81
N GLU A 283 -10.89 -10.53 11.87
CA GLU A 283 -11.57 -9.49 12.66
C GLU A 283 -11.18 -9.45 14.15
N ARG A 284 -10.97 -10.63 14.75
CA ARG A 284 -10.49 -10.78 16.12
C ARG A 284 -9.12 -10.13 16.39
N GLU A 285 -8.38 -9.80 15.34
CA GLU A 285 -7.06 -9.17 15.40
C GLU A 285 -7.10 -7.65 15.10
N MET A 286 -8.28 -7.07 14.93
CA MET A 286 -8.45 -5.65 14.62
C MET A 286 -8.85 -4.87 15.87
N SER A 287 -8.26 -3.68 16.05
CA SER A 287 -8.71 -2.71 17.05
C SER A 287 -10.06 -2.10 16.65
N ASP A 288 -10.77 -1.50 17.62
CA ASP A 288 -12.04 -0.81 17.37
C ASP A 288 -11.86 0.35 16.37
N ALA A 289 -10.74 1.10 16.47
CA ALA A 289 -10.40 2.15 15.53
C ALA A 289 -10.21 1.61 14.09
N ALA A 290 -9.47 0.50 13.95
CA ALA A 290 -9.26 -0.13 12.64
C ALA A 290 -10.59 -0.70 12.09
N SER A 291 -11.43 -1.30 12.94
CA SER A 291 -12.74 -1.83 12.54
C SER A 291 -13.68 -0.72 12.08
N ALA A 292 -13.74 0.42 12.81
CA ALA A 292 -14.55 1.58 12.44
C ALA A 292 -14.09 2.19 11.10
N PHE A 293 -12.77 2.33 10.91
CA PHE A 293 -12.23 2.87 9.65
C PHE A 293 -12.42 1.89 8.49
N ALA A 294 -12.28 0.58 8.72
CA ALA A 294 -12.55 -0.46 7.73
C ALA A 294 -14.01 -0.43 7.25
N ALA A 295 -14.98 -0.30 8.17
CA ALA A 295 -16.39 -0.18 7.82
C ALA A 295 -16.69 1.07 6.98
N LEU A 296 -16.04 2.18 7.28
CA LEU A 296 -16.16 3.41 6.48
C LEU A 296 -15.58 3.23 5.07
N LEU A 297 -14.37 2.67 4.96
CA LEU A 297 -13.73 2.40 3.68
C LEU A 297 -14.53 1.40 2.85
N ALA A 298 -15.11 0.36 3.46
CA ALA A 298 -15.94 -0.63 2.77
C ALA A 298 -17.15 0.03 2.07
N ARG A 299 -17.91 0.86 2.79
CA ARG A 299 -19.04 1.61 2.20
C ARG A 299 -18.61 2.51 1.04
N ARG A 300 -17.44 3.16 1.17
CA ARG A 300 -16.92 4.02 0.09
C ARG A 300 -16.43 3.23 -1.12
N LEU A 301 -15.93 2.02 -0.93
CA LEU A 301 -15.58 1.12 -2.03
C LEU A 301 -16.83 0.66 -2.77
N GLU A 302 -17.88 0.26 -2.06
CA GLU A 302 -19.16 -0.14 -2.65
C GLU A 302 -19.71 0.97 -3.57
N ALA A 303 -19.70 2.22 -3.11
CA ALA A 303 -20.11 3.38 -3.89
C ALA A 303 -19.22 3.70 -5.11
N LEU A 304 -17.99 3.16 -5.17
CA LEU A 304 -17.13 3.30 -6.36
C LEU A 304 -17.41 2.25 -7.44
N GLY A 305 -18.04 1.13 -7.06
CA GLY A 305 -18.37 0.02 -7.95
C GLY A 305 -19.73 0.16 -8.63
N GLU A 306 -20.56 1.10 -8.17
CA GLU A 306 -21.84 1.48 -8.75
C GLU A 306 -21.65 2.55 -9.87
#